data_9ae92db6b3703e2a465889cf76282f9f
#
_entry.id   9ae92db6b3703e2a465889cf76282f9f
#
_cell.length_a   1.000
_cell.length_b   1.000
_cell.length_c   1.000
_cell.angle_alpha   90.00
_cell.angle_beta   90.00
_cell.angle_gamma   90.00
#
_symmetry.space_group_name_H-M   'P 1'
#
loop_
_entity.id
_entity.type
_entity.pdbx_description
1 polymer ?
#
loop_
_entity_poly.entity_id
_entity_poly.type
_entity_poly.pdbx_seq_one_letter_code
_entity_poly.pdbx_strand_id
1 'polypeptide(L)'
;MAFAVDNKKIAKNTVTLYVRTIITMLISFFTARVTLQILGSEDYGLNNLVGGVVSLFSFLNASMGTAVQRFFNIEMGRGNQEKLGKIYGVGIYLHLIVAGITFLLCEIFAVFFLGKMNIPPERMFAAHVVFQISTVSMVLHIVNVPNYALLKAHEEFSKIAIIEIIQAVLRLGVLYLLYTISYDKLIIYSFLNLGVSLYYVFAILYYARKYPESHSKICKDKVLIKEMLSFISLLIITVLAEYGRKQGLVMLINIFFGLAINAAYAIATQVSSMVNTFVTNIKQPIVPQMMAAYGAGDKKSMFSLISFGTKITALMMLLLTLPVIFEIDYLLDLWLKTPPEYSSNLVILVLININVASFTYFLYQGVHATGNITRQQIWISSLYVINVLLIYVVFKLGFDFYSALYVTIFISLCQCAVNLIMAKKYYDYSISFFLRDSFVPCVIVAVVSSATLYGITLIMNSSIWRFLIVGIVDVGLCSLLGYYIVLNKEERLKALSFAKNMVRRRNNGK
;
A
#
# COMPACT_ATOMS: atom_id res chain seq x y z
N MET A 1 15.19 23.84 -17.69
CA MET A 1 14.04 23.38 -18.49
C MET A 1 12.89 23.08 -17.55
N ALA A 2 11.65 23.48 -17.87
CA ALA A 2 10.48 23.11 -17.07
C ALA A 2 10.30 21.59 -17.14
N PHE A 3 10.05 20.95 -16.00
CA PHE A 3 9.76 19.52 -15.93
C PHE A 3 8.40 19.23 -16.61
N ALA A 4 8.40 18.40 -17.64
CA ALA A 4 7.17 18.05 -18.36
C ALA A 4 6.44 16.91 -17.67
N VAL A 5 5.32 17.23 -17.01
CA VAL A 5 4.45 16.20 -16.41
C VAL A 5 3.78 15.38 -17.52
N ASP A 6 3.99 14.06 -17.53
CA ASP A 6 3.36 13.15 -18.48
C ASP A 6 2.08 12.54 -17.91
N ASN A 7 0.98 13.29 -18.01
CA ASN A 7 -0.33 12.83 -17.57
C ASN A 7 -0.82 11.57 -18.31
N LYS A 8 -0.40 11.37 -19.58
CA LYS A 8 -0.76 10.20 -20.37
C LYS A 8 -0.08 8.95 -19.82
N LYS A 9 1.18 9.09 -19.41
CA LYS A 9 1.96 8.01 -18.78
C LYS A 9 1.37 7.67 -17.42
N ILE A 10 1.00 8.67 -16.59
CA ILE A 10 0.31 8.44 -15.31
C ILE A 10 -0.96 7.63 -15.52
N ALA A 11 -1.83 8.07 -16.43
CA ALA A 11 -3.10 7.39 -16.67
C ALA A 11 -2.91 5.95 -17.20
N LYS A 12 -1.98 5.74 -18.16
CA LYS A 12 -1.64 4.41 -18.66
C LYS A 12 -1.15 3.50 -17.53
N ASN A 13 -0.23 3.99 -16.70
CA ASN A 13 0.32 3.24 -15.59
C ASN A 13 -0.75 2.90 -14.55
N THR A 14 -1.65 3.84 -14.24
CA THR A 14 -2.78 3.62 -13.34
C THR A 14 -3.68 2.49 -13.83
N VAL A 15 -4.11 2.53 -15.11
CA VAL A 15 -4.94 1.47 -15.69
C VAL A 15 -4.23 0.11 -15.65
N THR A 16 -2.94 0.08 -16.00
CA THR A 16 -2.14 -1.15 -15.96
C THR A 16 -2.08 -1.74 -14.54
N LEU A 17 -1.89 -0.90 -13.54
CA LEU A 17 -1.86 -1.33 -12.13
C LEU A 17 -3.23 -1.85 -11.66
N TYR A 18 -4.35 -1.26 -12.12
CA TYR A 18 -5.68 -1.81 -11.84
C TYR A 18 -5.90 -3.18 -12.45
N VAL A 19 -5.59 -3.33 -13.74
CA VAL A 19 -5.69 -4.63 -14.44
C VAL A 19 -4.86 -5.69 -13.71
N ARG A 20 -3.60 -5.38 -13.37
CA ARG A 20 -2.75 -6.26 -12.57
C ARG A 20 -3.43 -6.62 -11.25
N THR A 21 -3.92 -5.64 -10.50
CA THR A 21 -4.49 -5.88 -9.16
C THR A 21 -5.71 -6.79 -9.23
N ILE A 22 -6.61 -6.58 -10.20
CA ILE A 22 -7.78 -7.44 -10.37
C ILE A 22 -7.35 -8.88 -10.71
N ILE A 23 -6.46 -9.05 -11.68
CA ILE A 23 -5.97 -10.36 -12.10
C ILE A 23 -5.27 -11.09 -10.95
N THR A 24 -4.32 -10.43 -10.27
CA THR A 24 -3.57 -11.04 -9.17
C THR A 24 -4.46 -11.35 -7.97
N MET A 25 -5.47 -10.51 -7.68
CA MET A 25 -6.44 -10.75 -6.61
C MET A 25 -7.30 -11.98 -6.90
N LEU A 26 -7.83 -12.11 -8.11
CA LEU A 26 -8.59 -13.30 -8.52
C LEU A 26 -7.74 -14.57 -8.43
N ILE A 27 -6.52 -14.55 -8.97
CA ILE A 27 -5.60 -15.68 -8.89
C ILE A 27 -5.28 -16.03 -7.43
N SER A 28 -5.00 -15.03 -6.58
CA SER A 28 -4.68 -15.25 -5.16
C SER A 28 -5.83 -15.89 -4.38
N PHE A 29 -7.07 -15.50 -4.71
CA PHE A 29 -8.26 -16.10 -4.11
C PHE A 29 -8.37 -17.60 -4.41
N PHE A 30 -8.16 -17.97 -5.69
CA PHE A 30 -8.12 -19.40 -6.08
C PHE A 30 -6.92 -20.12 -5.47
N THR A 31 -5.74 -19.49 -5.48
CA THR A 31 -4.51 -20.05 -4.94
C THR A 31 -4.66 -20.45 -3.47
N ALA A 32 -5.22 -19.58 -2.62
CA ALA A 32 -5.40 -19.85 -1.19
C ALA A 32 -6.28 -21.09 -0.95
N ARG A 33 -7.41 -21.20 -1.68
CA ARG A 33 -8.32 -22.35 -1.59
C ARG A 33 -7.64 -23.65 -2.03
N VAL A 34 -6.98 -23.64 -3.17
CA VAL A 34 -6.30 -24.81 -3.72
C VAL A 34 -5.14 -25.24 -2.83
N THR A 35 -4.38 -24.28 -2.27
CA THR A 35 -3.29 -24.58 -1.32
C THR A 35 -3.81 -25.33 -0.10
N LEU A 36 -4.92 -24.87 0.50
CA LEU A 36 -5.53 -25.53 1.65
C LEU A 36 -6.01 -26.95 1.31
N GLN A 37 -6.59 -27.14 0.12
CA GLN A 37 -7.06 -28.45 -0.34
C GLN A 37 -5.91 -29.46 -0.57
N ILE A 38 -4.77 -29.00 -1.09
CA ILE A 38 -3.63 -29.86 -1.44
C ILE A 38 -2.77 -30.19 -0.21
N LEU A 39 -2.48 -29.19 0.63
CA LEU A 39 -1.63 -29.35 1.81
C LEU A 39 -2.40 -29.91 3.02
N GLY A 40 -3.70 -29.68 3.07
CA GLY A 40 -4.47 -29.93 4.29
C GLY A 40 -4.31 -28.81 5.33
N SER A 41 -5.13 -28.87 6.40
CA SER A 41 -5.16 -27.80 7.42
C SER A 41 -3.86 -27.67 8.23
N GLU A 42 -3.22 -28.79 8.56
CA GLU A 42 -1.99 -28.81 9.37
C GLU A 42 -0.81 -28.19 8.63
N ASP A 43 -0.51 -28.69 7.43
CA ASP A 43 0.61 -28.19 6.62
C ASP A 43 0.38 -26.75 6.11
N TYR A 44 -0.87 -26.39 5.80
CA TYR A 44 -1.24 -25.02 5.49
C TYR A 44 -1.02 -24.10 6.70
N GLY A 45 -1.43 -24.56 7.90
CA GLY A 45 -1.17 -23.84 9.15
C GLY A 45 0.32 -23.69 9.43
N LEU A 46 1.10 -24.74 9.27
CA LEU A 46 2.56 -24.72 9.44
C LEU A 46 3.26 -23.76 8.47
N ASN A 47 2.86 -23.80 7.18
CA ASN A 47 3.39 -22.87 6.18
C ASN A 47 3.09 -21.40 6.54
N ASN A 48 1.87 -21.09 7.02
CA ASN A 48 1.50 -19.75 7.44
C ASN A 48 2.22 -19.32 8.71
N LEU A 49 2.40 -20.20 9.68
CA LEU A 49 3.13 -19.92 10.91
C LEU A 49 4.59 -19.56 10.61
N VAL A 50 5.26 -20.40 9.87
CA VAL A 50 6.68 -20.25 9.51
C VAL A 50 6.90 -19.06 8.57
N GLY A 51 6.09 -18.95 7.51
CA GLY A 51 6.12 -17.81 6.59
C GLY A 51 5.75 -16.48 7.27
N GLY A 52 4.86 -16.52 8.28
CA GLY A 52 4.50 -15.37 9.10
C GLY A 52 5.69 -14.76 9.84
N VAL A 53 6.53 -15.60 10.46
CA VAL A 53 7.75 -15.14 11.14
C VAL A 53 8.69 -14.45 10.16
N VAL A 54 8.93 -15.07 9.00
CA VAL A 54 9.80 -14.47 7.97
C VAL A 54 9.21 -13.14 7.45
N SER A 55 7.89 -13.08 7.29
CA SER A 55 7.21 -11.86 6.79
C SER A 55 7.29 -10.68 7.76
N LEU A 56 7.54 -10.90 9.06
CA LEU A 56 7.76 -9.81 10.02
C LEU A 56 8.89 -8.87 9.59
N PHE A 57 9.89 -9.36 8.87
CA PHE A 57 11.00 -8.54 8.39
C PHE A 57 10.70 -7.78 7.08
N SER A 58 9.53 -7.97 6.47
CA SER A 58 9.16 -7.32 5.20
C SER A 58 9.02 -5.80 5.30
N PHE A 59 8.79 -5.25 6.52
CA PHE A 59 8.73 -3.80 6.73
C PHE A 59 10.06 -3.09 6.38
N LEU A 60 11.20 -3.77 6.53
CA LEU A 60 12.51 -3.26 6.15
C LEU A 60 12.55 -2.99 4.63
N ASN A 61 12.05 -3.93 3.83
CA ASN A 61 12.00 -3.79 2.38
C ASN A 61 11.19 -2.58 1.93
N ALA A 62 10.02 -2.36 2.52
CA ALA A 62 9.15 -1.25 2.16
C ALA A 62 9.79 0.11 2.46
N SER A 63 10.41 0.26 3.63
CA SER A 63 11.08 1.50 4.05
C SER A 63 12.30 1.81 3.19
N MET A 64 13.15 0.82 2.97
CA MET A 64 14.37 0.95 2.18
C MET A 64 14.07 1.18 0.70
N GLY A 65 13.09 0.47 0.13
CA GLY A 65 12.67 0.65 -1.25
C GLY A 65 12.14 2.05 -1.53
N THR A 66 11.33 2.60 -0.60
CA THR A 66 10.84 3.99 -0.68
C THR A 66 11.99 5.00 -0.64
N ALA A 67 12.99 4.77 0.21
CA ALA A 67 14.15 5.64 0.28
C ALA A 67 14.95 5.63 -1.04
N VAL A 68 15.34 4.46 -1.52
CA VAL A 68 16.10 4.32 -2.78
C VAL A 68 15.35 4.94 -3.94
N GLN A 69 14.03 4.65 -4.07
CA GLN A 69 13.18 5.24 -5.12
C GLN A 69 13.17 6.77 -5.06
N ARG A 70 13.08 7.35 -3.86
CA ARG A 70 13.15 8.81 -3.68
C ARG A 70 14.45 9.38 -4.22
N PHE A 71 15.61 8.81 -3.82
CA PHE A 71 16.91 9.30 -4.28
C PHE A 71 17.03 9.22 -5.81
N PHE A 72 16.56 8.15 -6.44
CA PHE A 72 16.50 8.04 -7.89
C PHE A 72 15.64 9.15 -8.51
N ASN A 73 14.41 9.31 -8.04
CA ASN A 73 13.46 10.27 -8.62
C ASN A 73 13.99 11.72 -8.54
N ILE A 74 14.62 12.10 -7.43
CA ILE A 74 15.20 13.43 -7.24
C ILE A 74 16.36 13.69 -8.21
N GLU A 75 17.29 12.74 -8.32
CA GLU A 75 18.45 12.94 -9.20
C GLU A 75 18.08 12.78 -10.69
N MET A 76 17.06 12.00 -11.02
CA MET A 76 16.46 11.99 -12.36
C MET A 76 15.89 13.39 -12.72
N GLY A 77 15.16 14.01 -11.78
CA GLY A 77 14.65 15.36 -11.98
C GLY A 77 15.76 16.40 -12.15
N ARG A 78 16.92 16.20 -11.52
CA ARG A 78 18.13 17.04 -11.68
C ARG A 78 18.92 16.74 -12.95
N GLY A 79 18.67 15.61 -13.61
CA GLY A 79 19.45 15.16 -14.77
C GLY A 79 20.86 14.68 -14.44
N ASN A 80 21.16 14.30 -13.19
CA ASN A 80 22.50 13.92 -12.73
C ASN A 80 22.73 12.40 -12.87
N GLN A 81 23.13 11.97 -14.05
CA GLN A 81 23.36 10.55 -14.39
C GLN A 81 24.47 9.89 -13.55
N GLU A 82 25.58 10.61 -13.25
CA GLU A 82 26.66 10.08 -12.44
C GLU A 82 26.18 9.71 -11.03
N LYS A 83 25.39 10.59 -10.42
CA LYS A 83 24.86 10.37 -9.06
C LYS A 83 23.85 9.25 -9.04
N LEU A 84 23.07 9.03 -10.11
CA LEU A 84 22.16 7.89 -10.22
C LEU A 84 22.91 6.56 -10.12
N GLY A 85 24.05 6.42 -10.81
CA GLY A 85 24.90 5.23 -10.69
C GLY A 85 25.44 5.03 -9.27
N LYS A 86 25.87 6.11 -8.59
CA LYS A 86 26.30 6.04 -7.18
C LYS A 86 25.17 5.61 -6.24
N ILE A 87 23.96 6.14 -6.44
CA ILE A 87 22.76 5.74 -5.65
C ILE A 87 22.47 4.27 -5.83
N TYR A 88 22.55 3.75 -7.06
CA TYR A 88 22.36 2.32 -7.31
C TYR A 88 23.41 1.48 -6.58
N GLY A 89 24.71 1.83 -6.72
CA GLY A 89 25.82 1.12 -6.09
C GLY A 89 25.74 1.12 -4.55
N VAL A 90 25.41 2.27 -3.94
CA VAL A 90 25.16 2.39 -2.48
C VAL A 90 23.91 1.62 -2.09
N GLY A 91 22.84 1.70 -2.89
CA GLY A 91 21.60 0.96 -2.67
C GLY A 91 21.86 -0.55 -2.57
N ILE A 92 22.56 -1.14 -3.53
CA ILE A 92 22.96 -2.55 -3.49
C ILE A 92 23.79 -2.86 -2.25
N TYR A 93 24.80 -2.02 -1.92
CA TYR A 93 25.64 -2.21 -0.74
C TYR A 93 24.83 -2.27 0.56
N LEU A 94 23.92 -1.32 0.77
CA LEU A 94 23.09 -1.27 1.97
C LEU A 94 22.11 -2.47 2.04
N HIS A 95 21.53 -2.88 0.90
CA HIS A 95 20.63 -4.03 0.88
C HIS A 95 21.34 -5.36 1.08
N LEU A 96 22.60 -5.49 0.67
CA LEU A 96 23.43 -6.66 1.01
C LEU A 96 23.69 -6.75 2.52
N ILE A 97 23.97 -5.63 3.18
CA ILE A 97 24.16 -5.61 4.64
C ILE A 97 22.87 -6.00 5.34
N VAL A 98 21.73 -5.40 4.95
CA VAL A 98 20.42 -5.70 5.57
C VAL A 98 20.02 -7.14 5.30
N ALA A 99 20.25 -7.66 4.11
CA ALA A 99 20.01 -9.06 3.77
C ALA A 99 20.83 -10.01 4.68
N GLY A 100 22.12 -9.71 4.92
CA GLY A 100 22.97 -10.46 5.84
C GLY A 100 22.48 -10.40 7.29
N ILE A 101 22.13 -9.21 7.79
CA ILE A 101 21.56 -9.04 9.13
C ILE A 101 20.24 -9.81 9.27
N THR A 102 19.35 -9.69 8.30
CA THR A 102 18.05 -10.38 8.31
C THR A 102 18.25 -11.91 8.26
N PHE A 103 19.16 -12.40 7.44
CA PHE A 103 19.52 -13.82 7.42
C PHE A 103 19.98 -14.29 8.80
N LEU A 104 20.94 -13.59 9.42
CA LEU A 104 21.45 -13.94 10.76
C LEU A 104 20.33 -13.92 11.82
N LEU A 105 19.44 -12.94 11.80
CA LEU A 105 18.30 -12.87 12.73
C LEU A 105 17.34 -14.05 12.52
N CYS A 106 17.09 -14.45 11.28
CA CYS A 106 16.29 -15.64 10.98
C CYS A 106 16.98 -16.92 11.47
N GLU A 107 18.31 -17.07 11.29
CA GLU A 107 19.03 -18.23 11.80
C GLU A 107 19.00 -18.29 13.34
N ILE A 108 19.21 -17.16 14.01
CA ILE A 108 19.06 -17.07 15.48
C ILE A 108 17.65 -17.50 15.89
N PHE A 109 16.62 -17.04 15.18
CA PHE A 109 15.26 -17.44 15.46
C PHE A 109 15.05 -18.95 15.24
N ALA A 110 15.56 -19.51 14.15
CA ALA A 110 15.46 -20.94 13.86
C ALA A 110 16.07 -21.79 14.99
N VAL A 111 17.27 -21.43 15.46
CA VAL A 111 17.99 -22.19 16.49
C VAL A 111 17.30 -22.10 17.86
N PHE A 112 16.84 -20.92 18.27
CA PHE A 112 16.39 -20.70 19.64
C PHE A 112 14.87 -20.78 19.85
N PHE A 113 14.09 -20.54 18.79
CA PHE A 113 12.65 -20.36 18.92
C PHE A 113 11.82 -21.35 18.12
N LEU A 114 12.28 -21.83 16.96
CA LEU A 114 11.47 -22.72 16.11
C LEU A 114 11.10 -24.03 16.84
N GLY A 115 12.04 -24.60 17.58
CA GLY A 115 11.81 -25.80 18.38
C GLY A 115 10.92 -25.60 19.63
N LYS A 116 10.61 -24.35 19.99
CA LYS A 116 9.68 -24.02 21.08
C LYS A 116 8.25 -23.75 20.61
N MET A 117 8.05 -23.72 19.30
CA MET A 117 6.71 -23.58 18.72
C MET A 117 5.95 -24.91 18.85
N ASN A 118 4.61 -24.81 18.93
CA ASN A 118 3.76 -25.98 19.01
C ASN A 118 3.63 -26.65 17.62
N ILE A 119 4.72 -27.32 17.19
CA ILE A 119 4.82 -28.04 15.92
C ILE A 119 4.93 -29.52 16.23
N PRO A 120 4.12 -30.40 15.58
CA PRO A 120 4.24 -31.84 15.75
C PRO A 120 5.67 -32.34 15.46
N PRO A 121 6.25 -33.23 16.29
CA PRO A 121 7.63 -33.70 16.11
C PRO A 121 7.91 -34.27 14.72
N GLU A 122 6.93 -34.94 14.12
CA GLU A 122 7.00 -35.55 12.78
C GLU A 122 7.09 -34.49 11.67
N ARG A 123 6.60 -33.29 11.91
CA ARG A 123 6.61 -32.16 10.95
C ARG A 123 7.75 -31.15 11.21
N MET A 124 8.55 -31.34 12.27
CA MET A 124 9.64 -30.43 12.65
C MET A 124 10.69 -30.31 11.52
N PHE A 125 11.05 -31.39 10.88
CA PHE A 125 11.97 -31.35 9.73
C PHE A 125 11.39 -30.51 8.58
N ALA A 126 10.13 -30.73 8.22
CA ALA A 126 9.45 -29.95 7.20
C ALA A 126 9.40 -28.44 7.58
N ALA A 127 9.12 -28.14 8.85
CA ALA A 127 9.14 -26.76 9.35
C ALA A 127 10.50 -26.07 9.18
N HIS A 128 11.60 -26.75 9.51
CA HIS A 128 12.96 -26.24 9.30
C HIS A 128 13.23 -25.98 7.81
N VAL A 129 12.89 -26.91 6.93
CA VAL A 129 13.10 -26.76 5.47
C VAL A 129 12.29 -25.58 4.94
N VAL A 130 11.00 -25.46 5.30
CA VAL A 130 10.14 -24.36 4.89
C VAL A 130 10.69 -23.01 5.40
N PHE A 131 11.16 -22.98 6.66
CA PHE A 131 11.75 -21.78 7.25
C PHE A 131 12.99 -21.33 6.48
N GLN A 132 13.92 -22.24 6.22
CA GLN A 132 15.17 -21.94 5.49
C GLN A 132 14.87 -21.46 4.07
N ILE A 133 13.99 -22.13 3.34
CA ILE A 133 13.60 -21.73 1.99
C ILE A 133 12.92 -20.37 1.98
N SER A 134 12.03 -20.10 2.94
CA SER A 134 11.38 -18.80 3.09
C SER A 134 12.39 -17.69 3.40
N THR A 135 13.37 -17.98 4.26
CA THR A 135 14.47 -17.04 4.59
C THR A 135 15.30 -16.72 3.37
N VAL A 136 15.71 -17.74 2.60
CA VAL A 136 16.47 -17.54 1.34
C VAL A 136 15.65 -16.72 0.35
N SER A 137 14.37 -17.03 0.16
CA SER A 137 13.47 -16.26 -0.72
C SER A 137 13.41 -14.79 -0.30
N MET A 138 13.26 -14.52 1.00
CA MET A 138 13.22 -13.15 1.53
C MET A 138 14.54 -12.41 1.31
N VAL A 139 15.68 -13.02 1.57
CA VAL A 139 17.02 -12.45 1.33
C VAL A 139 17.19 -12.06 -0.13
N LEU A 140 16.78 -12.92 -1.06
CA LEU A 140 16.79 -12.63 -2.50
C LEU A 140 15.91 -11.42 -2.84
N HIS A 141 14.73 -11.30 -2.25
CA HIS A 141 13.85 -10.15 -2.43
C HIS A 141 14.48 -8.86 -1.88
N ILE A 142 15.13 -8.90 -0.68
CA ILE A 142 15.83 -7.74 -0.09
C ILE A 142 16.92 -7.23 -1.04
N VAL A 143 17.79 -8.11 -1.55
CA VAL A 143 18.87 -7.73 -2.47
C VAL A 143 18.33 -7.15 -3.77
N ASN A 144 17.14 -7.54 -4.20
CA ASN A 144 16.52 -7.07 -5.44
C ASN A 144 15.76 -5.73 -5.30
N VAL A 145 15.58 -5.21 -4.09
CA VAL A 145 14.83 -3.95 -3.85
C VAL A 145 15.38 -2.76 -4.66
N PRO A 146 16.70 -2.52 -4.79
CA PRO A 146 17.21 -1.42 -5.59
C PRO A 146 16.85 -1.53 -7.08
N ASN A 147 16.81 -2.74 -7.63
CA ASN A 147 16.38 -2.98 -9.02
C ASN A 147 14.89 -2.64 -9.21
N TYR A 148 14.06 -3.07 -8.27
CA TYR A 148 12.63 -2.75 -8.27
C TYR A 148 12.38 -1.24 -8.11
N ALA A 149 13.13 -0.57 -7.22
CA ALA A 149 13.06 0.87 -7.01
C ALA A 149 13.49 1.65 -8.27
N LEU A 150 14.52 1.17 -8.98
CA LEU A 150 14.97 1.73 -10.26
C LEU A 150 13.86 1.66 -11.32
N LEU A 151 13.22 0.51 -11.50
CA LEU A 151 12.10 0.36 -12.44
C LEU A 151 10.92 1.27 -12.08
N LYS A 152 10.61 1.44 -10.80
CA LYS A 152 9.58 2.38 -10.35
C LYS A 152 9.95 3.83 -10.64
N ALA A 153 11.22 4.20 -10.45
CA ALA A 153 11.70 5.54 -10.73
C ALA A 153 11.63 5.88 -12.23
N HIS A 154 11.90 4.91 -13.10
CA HIS A 154 11.68 5.01 -14.55
C HIS A 154 10.21 4.86 -14.95
N GLU A 155 9.29 4.68 -13.99
CA GLU A 155 7.84 4.50 -14.21
C GLU A 155 7.49 3.28 -15.10
N GLU A 156 8.27 2.21 -15.01
CA GLU A 156 8.07 0.97 -15.77
C GLU A 156 7.01 0.05 -15.17
N PHE A 157 5.90 0.64 -14.73
CA PHE A 157 4.82 -0.09 -14.07
C PHE A 157 4.21 -1.18 -14.93
N SER A 158 4.21 -1.02 -16.26
CA SER A 158 3.71 -2.06 -17.17
C SER A 158 4.56 -3.32 -17.14
N LYS A 159 5.89 -3.19 -17.05
CA LYS A 159 6.81 -4.34 -16.95
C LYS A 159 6.67 -5.02 -15.60
N ILE A 160 6.60 -4.23 -14.53
CA ILE A 160 6.36 -4.73 -13.17
C ILE A 160 5.04 -5.50 -13.13
N ALA A 161 3.97 -4.95 -13.69
CA ALA A 161 2.65 -5.59 -13.71
C ALA A 161 2.66 -6.95 -14.42
N ILE A 162 3.31 -7.05 -15.57
CA ILE A 162 3.44 -8.31 -16.31
C ILE A 162 4.22 -9.35 -15.49
N ILE A 163 5.33 -8.95 -14.86
CA ILE A 163 6.15 -9.84 -14.03
C ILE A 163 5.31 -10.37 -12.85
N GLU A 164 4.55 -9.51 -12.18
CA GLU A 164 3.72 -9.90 -11.03
C GLU A 164 2.52 -10.78 -11.44
N ILE A 165 1.92 -10.54 -12.60
CA ILE A 165 0.87 -11.42 -13.15
C ILE A 165 1.45 -12.81 -13.46
N ILE A 166 2.58 -12.89 -14.16
CA ILE A 166 3.23 -14.17 -14.44
C ILE A 166 3.62 -14.89 -13.15
N GLN A 167 4.14 -14.15 -12.15
CA GLN A 167 4.45 -14.71 -10.84
C GLN A 167 3.20 -15.35 -10.18
N ALA A 168 2.05 -14.66 -10.24
CA ALA A 168 0.79 -15.19 -9.71
C ALA A 168 0.33 -16.46 -10.44
N VAL A 169 0.41 -16.47 -11.77
CA VAL A 169 0.11 -17.64 -12.60
C VAL A 169 1.05 -18.81 -12.29
N LEU A 170 2.36 -18.55 -12.14
CA LEU A 170 3.33 -19.58 -11.77
C LEU A 170 3.02 -20.18 -10.39
N ARG A 171 2.64 -19.34 -9.40
CA ARG A 171 2.20 -19.84 -8.08
C ARG A 171 1.01 -20.79 -8.18
N LEU A 172 0.04 -20.45 -9.03
CA LEU A 172 -1.10 -21.35 -9.29
C LEU A 172 -0.63 -22.63 -9.98
N GLY A 173 0.26 -22.54 -10.97
CA GLY A 173 0.86 -23.67 -11.67
C GLY A 173 1.61 -24.63 -10.72
N VAL A 174 2.34 -24.09 -9.74
CA VAL A 174 3.00 -24.87 -8.68
C VAL A 174 2.01 -25.78 -7.95
N LEU A 175 0.82 -25.29 -7.65
CA LEU A 175 -0.19 -26.09 -6.95
C LEU A 175 -0.70 -27.25 -7.81
N TYR A 176 -0.90 -27.04 -9.10
CA TYR A 176 -1.27 -28.13 -10.00
C TYR A 176 -0.18 -29.19 -10.11
N LEU A 177 1.10 -28.80 -10.11
CA LEU A 177 2.19 -29.77 -10.09
C LEU A 177 2.21 -30.62 -8.83
N LEU A 178 1.81 -30.08 -7.68
CA LEU A 178 1.75 -30.83 -6.42
C LEU A 178 0.71 -31.97 -6.41
N TYR A 179 -0.30 -31.95 -7.30
CA TYR A 179 -1.23 -33.07 -7.42
C TYR A 179 -0.55 -34.34 -7.96
N THR A 180 0.49 -34.19 -8.77
CA THR A 180 1.19 -35.31 -9.42
C THR A 180 2.33 -35.89 -8.58
N ILE A 181 2.63 -35.29 -7.42
CA ILE A 181 3.81 -35.60 -6.62
C ILE A 181 3.39 -36.39 -5.38
N SER A 182 4.09 -37.51 -5.13
CA SER A 182 3.83 -38.42 -4.00
C SER A 182 4.69 -38.15 -2.77
N TYR A 183 5.70 -37.27 -2.86
CA TYR A 183 6.55 -36.89 -1.74
C TYR A 183 5.87 -35.89 -0.79
N ASP A 184 6.58 -35.50 0.28
CA ASP A 184 6.11 -34.48 1.22
C ASP A 184 5.75 -33.17 0.47
N LYS A 185 4.45 -32.93 0.38
CA LYS A 185 3.91 -31.82 -0.42
C LYS A 185 4.32 -30.46 0.10
N LEU A 186 4.49 -30.30 1.42
CA LEU A 186 4.87 -29.03 2.03
C LEU A 186 6.32 -28.66 1.68
N ILE A 187 7.23 -29.62 1.75
CA ILE A 187 8.64 -29.43 1.39
C ILE A 187 8.75 -29.06 -0.10
N ILE A 188 8.10 -29.82 -0.98
CA ILE A 188 8.15 -29.56 -2.42
C ILE A 188 7.49 -28.23 -2.76
N TYR A 189 6.36 -27.90 -2.12
CA TYR A 189 5.68 -26.61 -2.28
C TYR A 189 6.63 -25.45 -1.98
N SER A 190 7.42 -25.53 -0.91
CA SER A 190 8.39 -24.48 -0.57
C SER A 190 9.51 -24.34 -1.61
N PHE A 191 10.07 -25.47 -2.12
CA PHE A 191 11.07 -25.42 -3.18
C PHE A 191 10.53 -24.84 -4.49
N LEU A 192 9.34 -25.22 -4.89
CA LEU A 192 8.69 -24.69 -6.09
C LEU A 192 8.41 -23.17 -5.96
N ASN A 193 7.99 -22.73 -4.77
CA ASN A 193 7.82 -21.28 -4.49
C ASN A 193 9.16 -20.53 -4.49
N LEU A 194 10.27 -21.14 -4.08
CA LEU A 194 11.60 -20.56 -4.28
C LEU A 194 11.89 -20.37 -5.77
N GLY A 195 11.54 -21.35 -6.61
CA GLY A 195 11.64 -21.21 -8.07
C GLY A 195 10.84 -20.02 -8.61
N VAL A 196 9.61 -19.81 -8.11
CA VAL A 196 8.78 -18.63 -8.45
C VAL A 196 9.42 -17.34 -7.95
N SER A 197 10.04 -17.35 -6.76
CA SER A 197 10.76 -16.18 -6.23
C SER A 197 11.99 -15.86 -7.06
N LEU A 198 12.74 -16.86 -7.50
CA LEU A 198 13.87 -16.71 -8.42
C LEU A 198 13.44 -16.12 -9.76
N TYR A 199 12.34 -16.63 -10.35
CA TYR A 199 11.77 -16.02 -11.55
C TYR A 199 11.53 -14.51 -11.35
N TYR A 200 10.86 -14.11 -10.26
CA TYR A 200 10.58 -12.71 -9.96
C TYR A 200 11.86 -11.88 -9.87
N VAL A 201 12.85 -12.35 -9.10
CA VAL A 201 14.13 -11.66 -8.91
C VAL A 201 14.87 -11.49 -10.23
N PHE A 202 15.00 -12.56 -11.02
CA PHE A 202 15.68 -12.50 -12.32
C PHE A 202 14.93 -11.65 -13.35
N ALA A 203 13.59 -11.68 -13.37
CA ALA A 203 12.80 -10.86 -14.28
C ALA A 203 12.96 -9.36 -13.97
N ILE A 204 12.90 -8.96 -12.69
CA ILE A 204 13.15 -7.58 -12.27
C ILE A 204 14.59 -7.16 -12.61
N LEU A 205 15.57 -7.99 -12.30
CA LEU A 205 16.98 -7.74 -12.61
C LEU A 205 17.20 -7.57 -14.13
N TYR A 206 16.62 -8.45 -14.96
CA TYR A 206 16.72 -8.39 -16.41
C TYR A 206 16.22 -7.05 -16.97
N TYR A 207 15.06 -6.58 -16.50
CA TYR A 207 14.54 -5.27 -16.95
C TYR A 207 15.33 -4.11 -16.37
N ALA A 208 15.79 -4.20 -15.13
CA ALA A 208 16.63 -3.17 -14.51
C ALA A 208 17.97 -3.00 -15.24
N ARG A 209 18.57 -4.10 -15.71
CA ARG A 209 19.84 -4.10 -16.47
C ARG A 209 19.77 -3.36 -17.81
N LYS A 210 18.59 -2.96 -18.27
CA LYS A 210 18.45 -2.11 -19.46
C LYS A 210 18.82 -0.64 -19.22
N TYR A 211 18.96 -0.25 -17.96
CA TYR A 211 19.27 1.12 -17.55
C TYR A 211 20.76 1.26 -17.19
N PRO A 212 21.45 2.32 -17.66
CA PRO A 212 22.88 2.51 -17.44
C PRO A 212 23.28 2.49 -15.96
N GLU A 213 22.41 3.01 -15.09
CA GLU A 213 22.62 3.12 -13.64
C GLU A 213 22.86 1.73 -13.01
N SER A 214 22.19 0.71 -13.53
CA SER A 214 22.28 -0.67 -13.02
C SER A 214 23.61 -1.35 -13.27
N HIS A 215 24.45 -0.80 -14.15
CA HIS A 215 25.80 -1.29 -14.45
C HIS A 215 26.86 -0.71 -13.52
N SER A 216 26.46 0.22 -12.64
CA SER A 216 27.39 0.84 -11.69
C SER A 216 27.89 -0.17 -10.68
N LYS A 217 29.19 -0.08 -10.35
CA LYS A 217 29.82 -0.91 -9.33
C LYS A 217 29.28 -0.57 -7.95
N ILE A 218 29.35 -1.53 -7.03
CA ILE A 218 29.07 -1.32 -5.61
C ILE A 218 29.92 -0.15 -5.12
N CYS A 219 29.28 0.87 -4.57
CA CYS A 219 29.89 2.11 -4.13
C CYS A 219 29.78 2.23 -2.61
N LYS A 220 30.85 2.67 -1.95
CA LYS A 220 30.91 2.93 -0.50
C LYS A 220 31.08 4.41 -0.21
N ASP A 221 30.38 5.26 -0.94
CA ASP A 221 30.36 6.71 -0.68
C ASP A 221 29.76 6.98 0.71
N LYS A 222 30.63 7.38 1.64
CA LYS A 222 30.28 7.57 3.06
C LYS A 222 29.23 8.68 3.25
N VAL A 223 29.26 9.71 2.42
CA VAL A 223 28.32 10.83 2.51
C VAL A 223 26.93 10.36 2.10
N LEU A 224 26.83 9.71 0.94
CA LEU A 224 25.59 9.17 0.42
C LEU A 224 25.02 8.06 1.31
N ILE A 225 25.89 7.17 1.84
CA ILE A 225 25.47 6.14 2.83
C ILE A 225 24.85 6.80 4.05
N LYS A 226 25.49 7.84 4.61
CA LYS A 226 24.97 8.55 5.79
C LYS A 226 23.62 9.21 5.50
N GLU A 227 23.48 9.86 4.35
CA GLU A 227 22.21 10.47 3.92
C GLU A 227 21.10 9.42 3.78
N MET A 228 21.36 8.32 3.09
CA MET A 228 20.39 7.24 2.87
C MET A 228 20.03 6.56 4.18
N LEU A 229 21.00 6.21 5.03
CA LEU A 229 20.73 5.56 6.33
C LEU A 229 19.95 6.49 7.27
N SER A 230 20.28 7.78 7.32
CA SER A 230 19.52 8.74 8.13
C SER A 230 18.06 8.82 7.68
N PHE A 231 17.81 8.82 6.38
CA PHE A 231 16.45 8.83 5.83
C PHE A 231 15.72 7.50 6.13
N ILE A 232 16.39 6.37 5.90
CA ILE A 232 15.83 5.02 6.14
C ILE A 232 15.49 4.82 7.62
N SER A 233 16.37 5.20 8.54
CA SER A 233 16.14 5.01 9.98
C SER A 233 14.91 5.76 10.48
N LEU A 234 14.68 6.97 9.98
CA LEU A 234 13.47 7.75 10.29
C LEU A 234 12.21 7.08 9.75
N LEU A 235 12.25 6.52 8.55
CA LEU A 235 11.13 5.76 7.99
C LEU A 235 10.85 4.50 8.80
N ILE A 236 11.88 3.75 9.20
CA ILE A 236 11.74 2.54 10.01
C ILE A 236 11.06 2.85 11.35
N ILE A 237 11.47 3.92 12.04
CA ILE A 237 10.85 4.35 13.30
C ILE A 237 9.35 4.60 13.11
N THR A 238 8.97 5.28 12.04
CA THR A 238 7.56 5.58 11.76
C THR A 238 6.76 4.33 11.41
N VAL A 239 7.33 3.43 10.62
CA VAL A 239 6.69 2.16 10.27
C VAL A 239 6.52 1.28 11.51
N LEU A 240 7.53 1.19 12.38
CA LEU A 240 7.42 0.47 13.66
C LEU A 240 6.35 1.08 14.57
N ALA A 241 6.28 2.40 14.66
CA ALA A 241 5.25 3.08 15.45
C ALA A 241 3.83 2.82 14.86
N GLU A 242 3.68 2.80 13.54
CA GLU A 242 2.42 2.45 12.88
C GLU A 242 2.01 0.99 13.14
N TYR A 243 2.95 0.04 13.02
CA TYR A 243 2.70 -1.36 13.37
C TYR A 243 2.33 -1.52 14.84
N GLY A 244 3.07 -0.85 15.74
CA GLY A 244 2.77 -0.83 17.17
C GLY A 244 1.37 -0.29 17.46
N ARG A 245 0.95 0.78 16.76
CA ARG A 245 -0.41 1.31 16.85
C ARG A 245 -1.46 0.29 16.39
N LYS A 246 -1.26 -0.35 15.23
CA LYS A 246 -2.20 -1.34 14.70
C LYS A 246 -2.33 -2.55 15.62
N GLN A 247 -1.24 -3.12 16.04
CA GLN A 247 -1.24 -4.29 16.94
C GLN A 247 -1.69 -3.92 18.36
N GLY A 248 -1.27 -2.75 18.84
CA GLY A 248 -1.71 -2.22 20.13
C GLY A 248 -3.23 -2.05 20.20
N LEU A 249 -3.85 -1.55 19.16
CA LEU A 249 -5.32 -1.43 19.08
C LEU A 249 -6.00 -2.81 19.11
N VAL A 250 -5.53 -3.78 18.32
CA VAL A 250 -6.04 -5.16 18.34
C VAL A 250 -5.92 -5.77 19.74
N MET A 251 -4.77 -5.59 20.38
CA MET A 251 -4.51 -6.10 21.74
C MET A 251 -5.42 -5.44 22.77
N LEU A 252 -5.58 -4.12 22.74
CA LEU A 252 -6.44 -3.40 23.67
C LEU A 252 -7.93 -3.79 23.50
N ILE A 253 -8.42 -3.90 22.26
CA ILE A 253 -9.77 -4.40 22.01
C ILE A 253 -9.96 -5.79 22.60
N ASN A 254 -8.98 -6.68 22.42
CA ASN A 254 -9.05 -8.03 22.97
C ASN A 254 -9.07 -8.05 24.51
N ILE A 255 -8.20 -7.28 25.15
CA ILE A 255 -8.09 -7.23 26.64
C ILE A 255 -9.35 -6.67 27.28
N PHE A 256 -9.97 -5.62 26.70
CA PHE A 256 -11.10 -4.93 27.34
C PHE A 256 -12.46 -5.49 26.88
N PHE A 257 -12.58 -5.99 25.66
CA PHE A 257 -13.88 -6.38 25.06
C PHE A 257 -13.92 -7.81 24.52
N GLY A 258 -12.80 -8.53 24.54
CA GLY A 258 -12.73 -9.94 24.19
C GLY A 258 -12.67 -10.24 22.69
N LEU A 259 -12.78 -11.54 22.38
CA LEU A 259 -12.53 -12.07 21.02
C LEU A 259 -13.61 -11.70 20.00
N ALA A 260 -14.87 -11.55 20.43
CA ALA A 260 -15.99 -11.26 19.52
C ALA A 260 -15.83 -9.87 18.85
N ILE A 261 -15.54 -8.84 19.64
CA ILE A 261 -15.31 -7.49 19.12
C ILE A 261 -14.02 -7.44 18.29
N ASN A 262 -13.00 -8.19 18.70
CA ASN A 262 -11.76 -8.28 17.94
C ASN A 262 -11.97 -8.92 16.56
N ALA A 263 -12.82 -9.95 16.46
CA ALA A 263 -13.21 -10.54 15.18
C ALA A 263 -13.97 -9.54 14.28
N ALA A 264 -14.90 -8.76 14.84
CA ALA A 264 -15.61 -7.71 14.12
C ALA A 264 -14.63 -6.62 13.61
N TYR A 265 -13.65 -6.21 14.44
CA TYR A 265 -12.61 -5.27 14.04
C TYR A 265 -11.70 -5.84 12.93
N ALA A 266 -11.38 -7.14 12.98
CA ALA A 266 -10.59 -7.80 11.93
C ALA A 266 -11.30 -7.73 10.56
N ILE A 267 -12.63 -7.91 10.52
CA ILE A 267 -13.43 -7.73 9.30
C ILE A 267 -13.34 -6.29 8.80
N ALA A 268 -13.48 -5.31 9.70
CA ALA A 268 -13.37 -3.90 9.33
C ALA A 268 -11.99 -3.56 8.73
N THR A 269 -10.91 -4.09 9.29
CA THR A 269 -9.56 -3.90 8.75
C THR A 269 -9.36 -4.59 7.40
N GLN A 270 -9.99 -5.74 7.17
CA GLN A 270 -9.93 -6.45 5.89
C GLN A 270 -10.62 -5.65 4.78
N VAL A 271 -11.82 -5.11 5.01
CA VAL A 271 -12.53 -4.23 4.06
C VAL A 271 -11.68 -2.99 3.74
N SER A 272 -11.14 -2.34 4.77
CA SER A 272 -10.25 -1.19 4.62
C SER A 272 -9.00 -1.50 3.78
N SER A 273 -8.39 -2.66 3.98
CA SER A 273 -7.22 -3.11 3.22
C SER A 273 -7.53 -3.28 1.72
N MET A 274 -8.71 -3.83 1.39
CA MET A 274 -9.16 -3.94 0.00
C MET A 274 -9.28 -2.56 -0.66
N VAL A 275 -9.97 -1.61 -0.02
CA VAL A 275 -10.11 -0.24 -0.53
C VAL A 275 -8.74 0.42 -0.73
N ASN A 276 -7.86 0.35 0.28
CA ASN A 276 -6.52 0.93 0.20
C ASN A 276 -5.69 0.35 -0.95
N THR A 277 -5.82 -0.95 -1.25
CA THR A 277 -5.12 -1.61 -2.36
C THR A 277 -5.51 -0.97 -3.70
N PHE A 278 -6.81 -0.74 -3.92
CA PHE A 278 -7.28 -0.07 -5.13
C PHE A 278 -6.77 1.36 -5.24
N VAL A 279 -6.86 2.13 -4.17
CA VAL A 279 -6.44 3.55 -4.16
C VAL A 279 -4.93 3.72 -4.33
N THR A 280 -4.14 2.78 -3.85
CA THR A 280 -2.68 2.78 -4.02
C THR A 280 -2.27 2.74 -5.49
N ASN A 281 -3.05 2.10 -6.37
CA ASN A 281 -2.77 2.05 -7.81
C ASN A 281 -2.80 3.44 -8.49
N ILE A 282 -3.55 4.40 -7.94
CA ILE A 282 -3.54 5.80 -8.40
C ILE A 282 -2.33 6.55 -7.84
N LYS A 283 -2.01 6.32 -6.57
CA LYS A 283 -0.93 7.03 -5.88
C LYS A 283 0.44 6.72 -6.48
N GLN A 284 0.68 5.45 -6.82
CA GLN A 284 1.99 4.97 -7.28
C GLN A 284 2.57 5.70 -8.50
N PRO A 285 1.83 5.95 -9.61
CA PRO A 285 2.38 6.61 -10.77
C PRO A 285 2.62 8.11 -10.61
N ILE A 286 1.93 8.76 -9.65
CA ILE A 286 2.03 10.21 -9.43
C ILE A 286 3.28 10.56 -8.63
N VAL A 287 3.65 9.73 -7.64
CA VAL A 287 4.76 10.00 -6.72
C VAL A 287 6.11 10.18 -7.42
N PRO A 288 6.55 9.33 -8.37
CA PRO A 288 7.82 9.52 -9.06
C PRO A 288 7.90 10.86 -9.79
N GLN A 289 6.85 11.23 -10.53
CA GLN A 289 6.81 12.50 -11.26
C GLN A 289 6.81 13.71 -10.33
N MET A 290 6.11 13.65 -9.21
CA MET A 290 6.09 14.69 -8.19
C MET A 290 7.50 14.90 -7.59
N MET A 291 8.20 13.82 -7.24
CA MET A 291 9.55 13.87 -6.69
C MET A 291 10.57 14.37 -7.73
N ALA A 292 10.44 13.94 -8.99
CA ALA A 292 11.29 14.41 -10.08
C ALA A 292 11.08 15.92 -10.37
N ALA A 293 9.82 16.40 -10.33
CA ALA A 293 9.51 17.83 -10.45
C ALA A 293 10.19 18.64 -9.34
N TYR A 294 10.17 18.15 -8.10
CA TYR A 294 10.93 18.75 -7.00
C TYR A 294 12.44 18.77 -7.28
N GLY A 295 13.00 17.64 -7.73
CA GLY A 295 14.41 17.52 -8.08
C GLY A 295 14.84 18.51 -9.19
N ALA A 296 13.97 18.73 -10.17
CA ALA A 296 14.17 19.72 -11.24
C ALA A 296 13.98 21.19 -10.79
N GLY A 297 13.56 21.45 -9.54
CA GLY A 297 13.26 22.80 -9.04
C GLY A 297 11.93 23.36 -9.53
N ASP A 298 11.09 22.57 -10.22
CA ASP A 298 9.79 23.00 -10.74
C ASP A 298 8.69 22.85 -9.68
N LYS A 299 8.63 23.83 -8.76
CA LYS A 299 7.61 23.90 -7.71
C LYS A 299 6.18 23.92 -8.28
N LYS A 300 5.97 24.55 -9.45
CA LYS A 300 4.63 24.67 -10.06
C LYS A 300 4.09 23.30 -10.46
N SER A 301 4.88 22.50 -11.15
CA SER A 301 4.52 21.13 -11.53
C SER A 301 4.34 20.23 -10.30
N MET A 302 5.22 20.35 -9.30
CA MET A 302 5.07 19.61 -8.03
C MET A 302 3.73 19.93 -7.34
N PHE A 303 3.36 21.21 -7.22
CA PHE A 303 2.12 21.64 -6.57
C PHE A 303 0.88 21.19 -7.34
N SER A 304 0.93 21.25 -8.67
CA SER A 304 -0.14 20.71 -9.53
C SER A 304 -0.33 19.22 -9.32
N LEU A 305 0.75 18.44 -9.21
CA LEU A 305 0.68 16.99 -8.96
C LEU A 305 0.17 16.67 -7.55
N ILE A 306 0.54 17.44 -6.53
CA ILE A 306 0.01 17.31 -5.17
C ILE A 306 -1.50 17.55 -5.17
N SER A 307 -1.96 18.65 -5.76
CA SER A 307 -3.38 19.00 -5.83
C SER A 307 -4.17 17.95 -6.61
N PHE A 308 -3.75 17.65 -7.84
CA PHE A 308 -4.40 16.64 -8.69
C PHE A 308 -4.44 15.27 -8.04
N GLY A 309 -3.31 14.81 -7.48
CA GLY A 309 -3.22 13.52 -6.78
C GLY A 309 -4.15 13.43 -5.57
N THR A 310 -4.24 14.51 -4.78
CA THR A 310 -5.16 14.59 -3.63
C THR A 310 -6.61 14.49 -4.08
N LYS A 311 -7.03 15.27 -5.08
CA LYS A 311 -8.38 15.30 -5.63
C LYS A 311 -8.81 13.94 -6.16
N ILE A 312 -7.99 13.34 -7.03
CA ILE A 312 -8.30 12.04 -7.63
C ILE A 312 -8.33 10.93 -6.57
N THR A 313 -7.40 10.96 -5.62
CA THR A 313 -7.40 9.99 -4.51
C THR A 313 -8.65 10.13 -3.65
N ALA A 314 -9.05 11.34 -3.29
CA ALA A 314 -10.25 11.58 -2.50
C ALA A 314 -11.52 11.14 -3.25
N LEU A 315 -11.67 11.48 -4.53
CA LEU A 315 -12.81 11.04 -5.35
C LEU A 315 -12.89 9.52 -5.45
N MET A 316 -11.76 8.85 -5.67
CA MET A 316 -11.72 7.38 -5.72
C MET A 316 -12.00 6.72 -4.37
N MET A 317 -11.54 7.34 -3.28
CA MET A 317 -11.91 6.88 -1.94
C MET A 317 -13.41 6.97 -1.72
N LEU A 318 -14.04 8.10 -2.06
CA LEU A 318 -15.50 8.27 -1.94
C LEU A 318 -16.25 7.24 -2.79
N LEU A 319 -15.86 7.10 -4.06
CA LEU A 319 -16.46 6.16 -5.00
C LEU A 319 -16.41 4.69 -4.51
N LEU A 320 -15.35 4.31 -3.78
CA LEU A 320 -15.23 2.95 -3.27
C LEU A 320 -15.88 2.78 -1.88
N THR A 321 -15.85 3.82 -1.05
CA THR A 321 -16.29 3.70 0.35
C THR A 321 -17.75 4.03 0.56
N LEU A 322 -18.33 4.98 -0.17
CA LEU A 322 -19.74 5.38 0.06
C LEU A 322 -20.72 4.25 -0.22
N PRO A 323 -20.66 3.51 -1.37
CA PRO A 323 -21.55 2.38 -1.57
C PRO A 323 -21.40 1.29 -0.50
N VAL A 324 -20.16 1.07 -0.04
CA VAL A 324 -19.90 0.10 1.04
C VAL A 324 -20.51 0.59 2.36
N ILE A 325 -20.35 1.87 2.70
CA ILE A 325 -20.90 2.45 3.96
C ILE A 325 -22.43 2.34 4.00
N PHE A 326 -23.12 2.64 2.89
CA PHE A 326 -24.58 2.66 2.86
C PHE A 326 -25.22 1.26 2.68
N GLU A 327 -24.44 0.28 2.21
CA GLU A 327 -24.93 -1.09 1.98
C GLU A 327 -24.19 -2.13 2.82
N ILE A 328 -23.51 -1.69 3.89
CA ILE A 328 -22.58 -2.57 4.63
C ILE A 328 -23.27 -3.79 5.24
N ASP A 329 -24.49 -3.64 5.77
CA ASP A 329 -25.24 -4.74 6.37
C ASP A 329 -25.54 -5.81 5.31
N TYR A 330 -26.05 -5.39 4.15
CA TYR A 330 -26.33 -6.28 3.04
C TYR A 330 -25.07 -6.98 2.51
N LEU A 331 -23.96 -6.24 2.40
CA LEU A 331 -22.69 -6.77 1.91
C LEU A 331 -22.07 -7.77 2.89
N LEU A 332 -22.17 -7.52 4.19
CA LEU A 332 -21.66 -8.44 5.20
C LEU A 332 -22.53 -9.71 5.28
N ASP A 333 -23.86 -9.60 5.19
CA ASP A 333 -24.76 -10.76 5.14
C ASP A 333 -24.50 -11.62 3.91
N LEU A 334 -24.30 -10.99 2.74
CA LEU A 334 -23.97 -11.69 1.50
C LEU A 334 -22.61 -12.39 1.56
N TRP A 335 -21.62 -11.77 2.20
CA TRP A 335 -20.26 -12.28 2.26
C TRP A 335 -20.08 -13.34 3.35
N LEU A 336 -20.55 -13.06 4.58
CA LEU A 336 -20.27 -13.85 5.78
C LEU A 336 -21.46 -14.74 6.20
N LYS A 337 -22.66 -14.50 5.66
CA LYS A 337 -23.95 -15.11 6.06
C LYS A 337 -24.37 -14.80 7.51
N THR A 338 -23.43 -14.88 8.44
CA THR A 338 -23.59 -14.57 9.86
C THR A 338 -22.45 -13.64 10.29
N PRO A 339 -22.53 -12.34 9.98
CA PRO A 339 -21.48 -11.39 10.38
C PRO A 339 -21.44 -11.27 11.92
N PRO A 340 -20.26 -11.12 12.52
CA PRO A 340 -20.14 -10.79 13.93
C PRO A 340 -20.90 -9.50 14.25
N GLU A 341 -21.52 -9.48 15.41
CA GLU A 341 -22.20 -8.29 15.92
C GLU A 341 -21.26 -7.07 15.91
N TYR A 342 -21.79 -5.90 15.65
CA TYR A 342 -21.06 -4.62 15.56
C TYR A 342 -20.11 -4.47 14.37
N SER A 343 -19.93 -5.47 13.49
CA SER A 343 -19.02 -5.38 12.34
C SER A 343 -19.34 -4.20 11.43
N SER A 344 -20.61 -3.94 11.16
CA SER A 344 -21.07 -2.86 10.25
C SER A 344 -20.59 -1.49 10.72
N ASN A 345 -20.84 -1.15 11.98
CA ASN A 345 -20.43 0.15 12.52
C ASN A 345 -18.90 0.30 12.58
N LEU A 346 -18.18 -0.78 12.90
CA LEU A 346 -16.72 -0.77 12.90
C LEU A 346 -16.17 -0.56 11.49
N VAL A 347 -16.75 -1.21 10.47
CA VAL A 347 -16.39 -0.97 9.05
C VAL A 347 -16.61 0.49 8.67
N ILE A 348 -17.78 1.07 8.98
CA ILE A 348 -18.11 2.47 8.68
C ILE A 348 -17.03 3.40 9.28
N LEU A 349 -16.73 3.26 10.57
CA LEU A 349 -15.75 4.12 11.25
C LEU A 349 -14.33 3.96 10.68
N VAL A 350 -13.91 2.73 10.36
CA VAL A 350 -12.61 2.48 9.74
C VAL A 350 -12.56 3.08 8.34
N LEU A 351 -13.63 3.00 7.54
CA LEU A 351 -13.70 3.61 6.21
C LEU A 351 -13.68 5.15 6.29
N ILE A 352 -14.36 5.74 7.26
CA ILE A 352 -14.27 7.20 7.52
C ILE A 352 -12.82 7.58 7.85
N ASN A 353 -12.14 6.81 8.71
CA ASN A 353 -10.76 7.08 9.08
C ASN A 353 -9.80 7.07 7.88
N ILE A 354 -9.91 6.08 6.98
CA ILE A 354 -9.02 6.03 5.81
C ILE A 354 -9.33 7.13 4.79
N ASN A 355 -10.57 7.59 4.68
CA ASN A 355 -10.93 8.77 3.89
C ASN A 355 -10.21 10.02 4.44
N VAL A 356 -10.28 10.27 5.74
CA VAL A 356 -9.58 11.40 6.39
C VAL A 356 -8.08 11.31 6.15
N ALA A 357 -7.46 10.16 6.41
CA ALA A 357 -6.01 9.96 6.25
C ALA A 357 -5.53 10.15 4.80
N SER A 358 -6.39 9.88 3.81
CA SER A 358 -6.03 9.95 2.39
C SER A 358 -5.76 11.38 1.90
N PHE A 359 -6.41 12.39 2.48
CA PHE A 359 -6.31 13.79 2.01
C PHE A 359 -4.91 14.36 2.06
N THR A 360 -4.06 13.97 2.99
CA THR A 360 -2.74 14.55 3.15
C THR A 360 -1.60 13.65 2.68
N TYR A 361 -1.90 12.55 2.00
CA TYR A 361 -0.89 11.62 1.49
C TYR A 361 0.15 12.30 0.59
N PHE A 362 -0.26 13.11 -0.39
CA PHE A 362 0.66 13.78 -1.30
C PHE A 362 1.42 14.93 -0.63
N LEU A 363 0.83 15.60 0.38
CA LEU A 363 1.54 16.56 1.21
C LEU A 363 2.67 15.88 2.00
N TYR A 364 2.39 14.71 2.58
CA TYR A 364 3.38 13.87 3.26
C TYR A 364 4.53 13.49 2.30
N GLN A 365 4.21 13.02 1.11
CA GLN A 365 5.20 12.68 0.08
C GLN A 365 5.99 13.91 -0.42
N GLY A 366 5.37 15.08 -0.44
CA GLY A 366 6.04 16.34 -0.77
C GLY A 366 7.16 16.69 0.23
N VAL A 367 6.92 16.48 1.54
CA VAL A 367 7.98 16.63 2.55
C VAL A 367 9.08 15.60 2.34
N HIS A 368 8.74 14.36 1.99
CA HIS A 368 9.73 13.31 1.66
C HIS A 368 10.62 13.71 0.48
N ALA A 369 10.07 14.39 -0.53
CA ALA A 369 10.87 14.89 -1.66
C ALA A 369 11.97 15.85 -1.19
N THR A 370 11.71 16.69 -0.18
CA THR A 370 12.72 17.63 0.34
C THR A 370 13.89 16.96 1.06
N GLY A 371 13.70 15.76 1.60
CA GLY A 371 14.67 15.05 2.44
C GLY A 371 14.66 15.45 3.92
N ASN A 372 14.11 16.61 4.26
CA ASN A 372 14.03 17.09 5.64
C ASN A 372 12.83 16.53 6.40
N ILE A 373 12.79 15.21 6.54
CA ILE A 373 11.64 14.48 7.09
C ILE A 373 11.65 14.36 8.62
N THR A 374 12.75 14.66 9.29
CA THR A 374 12.97 14.37 10.71
C THR A 374 11.81 14.84 11.59
N ARG A 375 11.44 16.12 11.47
CA ARG A 375 10.34 16.68 12.30
C ARG A 375 9.00 16.03 11.98
N GLN A 376 8.71 15.80 10.70
CA GLN A 376 7.47 15.15 10.27
C GLN A 376 7.38 13.73 10.84
N GLN A 377 8.46 12.94 10.71
CA GLN A 377 8.48 11.56 11.20
C GLN A 377 8.36 11.48 12.73
N ILE A 378 9.04 12.38 13.46
CA ILE A 378 8.91 12.44 14.92
C ILE A 378 7.46 12.73 15.32
N TRP A 379 6.82 13.77 14.73
CA TRP A 379 5.43 14.10 15.07
C TRP A 379 4.46 12.97 14.73
N ILE A 380 4.58 12.37 13.54
CA ILE A 380 3.69 11.29 13.13
C ILE A 380 3.90 10.04 13.99
N SER A 381 5.15 9.67 14.29
CA SER A 381 5.44 8.53 15.17
C SER A 381 4.93 8.77 16.59
N SER A 382 5.10 9.98 17.12
CA SER A 382 4.56 10.36 18.44
C SER A 382 3.03 10.26 18.46
N LEU A 383 2.34 10.71 17.41
CA LEU A 383 0.88 10.60 17.29
C LEU A 383 0.42 9.13 17.24
N TYR A 384 1.19 8.22 16.64
CA TYR A 384 0.88 6.79 16.67
C TYR A 384 1.00 6.20 18.08
N VAL A 385 2.02 6.58 18.83
CA VAL A 385 2.18 6.17 20.25
C VAL A 385 1.07 6.77 21.11
N ILE A 386 0.80 8.07 20.97
CA ILE A 386 -0.26 8.77 21.69
C ILE A 386 -1.63 8.13 21.40
N ASN A 387 -1.89 7.68 20.17
CA ASN A 387 -3.13 6.98 19.83
C ASN A 387 -3.38 5.77 20.74
N VAL A 388 -2.38 4.90 20.89
CA VAL A 388 -2.50 3.69 21.75
C VAL A 388 -2.74 4.07 23.21
N LEU A 389 -1.99 5.06 23.72
CA LEU A 389 -2.13 5.53 25.10
C LEU A 389 -3.51 6.13 25.35
N LEU A 390 -4.02 6.97 24.44
CA LEU A 390 -5.36 7.56 24.55
C LEU A 390 -6.44 6.49 24.53
N ILE A 391 -6.34 5.49 23.65
CA ILE A 391 -7.29 4.37 23.59
C ILE A 391 -7.28 3.61 24.92
N TYR A 392 -6.11 3.31 25.47
CA TYR A 392 -6.01 2.66 26.78
C TYR A 392 -6.70 3.48 27.88
N VAL A 393 -6.47 4.80 27.93
CA VAL A 393 -7.11 5.69 28.91
C VAL A 393 -8.62 5.71 28.73
N VAL A 394 -9.13 5.87 27.52
CA VAL A 394 -10.56 5.90 27.22
C VAL A 394 -11.23 4.59 27.62
N PHE A 395 -10.64 3.44 27.35
CA PHE A 395 -11.15 2.13 27.78
C PHE A 395 -11.14 1.98 29.32
N LYS A 396 -10.11 2.48 29.98
CA LYS A 396 -10.03 2.50 31.46
C LYS A 396 -11.11 3.39 32.10
N LEU A 397 -11.54 4.45 31.40
CA LEU A 397 -12.63 5.31 31.84
C LEU A 397 -14.02 4.70 31.58
N GLY A 398 -14.10 3.48 31.02
CA GLY A 398 -15.35 2.77 30.82
C GLY A 398 -16.10 3.12 29.52
N PHE A 399 -15.45 3.79 28.57
CA PHE A 399 -16.05 4.02 27.25
C PHE A 399 -16.07 2.72 26.43
N ASP A 400 -17.01 2.65 25.49
CA ASP A 400 -17.19 1.50 24.60
C ASP A 400 -16.04 1.32 23.59
N PHE A 401 -16.05 0.21 22.87
CA PHE A 401 -15.02 -0.12 21.87
C PHE A 401 -15.02 0.81 20.64
N TYR A 402 -16.14 1.49 20.31
CA TYR A 402 -16.16 2.46 19.22
C TYR A 402 -15.29 3.68 19.51
N SER A 403 -15.13 4.01 20.78
CA SER A 403 -14.30 5.13 21.21
C SER A 403 -12.84 5.04 20.71
N ALA A 404 -12.32 3.83 20.54
CA ALA A 404 -10.99 3.61 19.94
C ALA A 404 -10.91 4.16 18.52
N LEU A 405 -11.97 4.00 17.72
CA LEU A 405 -12.01 4.49 16.34
C LEU A 405 -12.23 6.00 16.29
N TYR A 406 -13.02 6.57 17.21
CA TYR A 406 -13.15 8.02 17.33
C TYR A 406 -11.80 8.67 17.69
N VAL A 407 -11.07 8.10 18.65
CA VAL A 407 -9.70 8.53 18.97
C VAL A 407 -8.79 8.40 17.75
N THR A 408 -8.88 7.29 17.00
CA THR A 408 -8.06 7.09 15.80
C THR A 408 -8.38 8.11 14.70
N ILE A 409 -9.63 8.44 14.48
CA ILE A 409 -10.05 9.49 13.54
C ILE A 409 -9.51 10.86 13.99
N PHE A 410 -9.63 11.19 15.28
CA PHE A 410 -9.07 12.42 15.83
C PHE A 410 -7.55 12.51 15.62
N ILE A 411 -6.82 11.44 15.89
CA ILE A 411 -5.36 11.38 15.63
C ILE A 411 -5.05 11.52 14.13
N SER A 412 -5.86 10.95 13.24
CA SER A 412 -5.71 11.14 11.78
C SER A 412 -5.92 12.59 11.36
N LEU A 413 -6.85 13.32 11.98
CA LEU A 413 -7.01 14.77 11.78
C LEU A 413 -5.78 15.54 12.28
N CYS A 414 -5.22 15.17 13.44
CA CYS A 414 -3.96 15.75 13.91
C CYS A 414 -2.80 15.48 12.93
N GLN A 415 -2.71 14.28 12.36
CA GLN A 415 -1.71 13.97 11.33
C GLN A 415 -1.90 14.82 10.07
N CYS A 416 -3.15 15.06 9.65
CA CYS A 416 -3.47 15.98 8.55
C CYS A 416 -2.95 17.39 8.84
N ALA A 417 -3.18 17.91 10.05
CA ALA A 417 -2.67 19.21 10.47
C ALA A 417 -1.13 19.26 10.46
N VAL A 418 -0.47 18.22 10.97
CA VAL A 418 1.00 18.13 10.93
C VAL A 418 1.51 18.16 9.49
N ASN A 419 0.90 17.37 8.57
CA ASN A 419 1.31 17.34 7.17
C ASN A 419 1.14 18.72 6.48
N LEU A 420 0.06 19.43 6.76
CA LEU A 420 -0.17 20.79 6.23
C LEU A 420 0.87 21.79 6.75
N ILE A 421 1.15 21.78 8.06
CA ILE A 421 2.16 22.65 8.67
C ILE A 421 3.55 22.35 8.08
N MET A 422 3.89 21.08 7.94
CA MET A 422 5.20 20.69 7.37
C MET A 422 5.29 21.02 5.88
N ALA A 423 4.22 20.89 5.10
CA ALA A 423 4.17 21.27 3.70
C ALA A 423 4.43 22.79 3.52
N LYS A 424 3.76 23.64 4.32
CA LYS A 424 4.01 25.07 4.34
C LYS A 424 5.46 25.39 4.71
N LYS A 425 6.01 24.71 5.73
CA LYS A 425 7.35 24.98 6.24
C LYS A 425 8.48 24.60 5.30
N TYR A 426 8.38 23.42 4.64
CA TYR A 426 9.51 22.83 3.92
C TYR A 426 9.53 23.14 2.41
N TYR A 427 8.38 23.41 1.81
CA TYR A 427 8.30 23.72 0.38
C TYR A 427 7.28 24.81 0.03
N ASP A 428 6.85 25.62 1.03
CA ASP A 428 6.00 26.79 0.87
C ASP A 428 4.61 26.52 0.25
N TYR A 429 4.05 25.33 0.48
CA TYR A 429 2.71 25.01 -0.03
C TYR A 429 1.63 25.76 0.74
N SER A 430 0.76 26.48 0.02
CA SER A 430 -0.29 27.28 0.66
C SER A 430 -1.40 26.42 1.27
N ILE A 431 -1.62 26.55 2.58
CA ILE A 431 -2.73 25.88 3.28
C ILE A 431 -4.09 26.37 2.74
N SER A 432 -4.22 27.67 2.49
CA SER A 432 -5.46 28.23 1.94
C SER A 432 -5.75 27.70 0.54
N PHE A 433 -4.73 27.55 -0.30
CA PHE A 433 -4.86 26.91 -1.60
C PHE A 433 -5.33 25.45 -1.47
N PHE A 434 -4.71 24.66 -0.57
CA PHE A 434 -5.11 23.30 -0.32
C PHE A 434 -6.60 23.19 0.08
N LEU A 435 -7.01 24.03 1.02
CA LEU A 435 -8.38 24.00 1.51
C LEU A 435 -9.39 24.36 0.41
N ARG A 436 -9.12 25.41 -0.37
CA ARG A 436 -10.04 25.89 -1.41
C ARG A 436 -10.04 24.99 -2.67
N ASP A 437 -8.86 24.51 -3.08
CA ASP A 437 -8.72 23.81 -4.35
C ASP A 437 -8.96 22.31 -4.24
N SER A 438 -8.63 21.70 -3.07
CA SER A 438 -8.69 20.24 -2.92
C SER A 438 -9.65 19.79 -1.82
N PHE A 439 -9.54 20.31 -0.59
CA PHE A 439 -10.27 19.80 0.54
C PHE A 439 -11.77 20.13 0.49
N VAL A 440 -12.13 21.41 0.45
CA VAL A 440 -13.55 21.86 0.48
C VAL A 440 -14.34 21.29 -0.70
N PRO A 441 -13.86 21.32 -1.97
CA PRO A 441 -14.57 20.70 -3.08
C PRO A 441 -14.85 19.21 -2.88
N CYS A 442 -13.86 18.43 -2.37
CA CYS A 442 -14.07 17.01 -2.11
C CYS A 442 -15.05 16.76 -0.97
N VAL A 443 -15.04 17.59 0.09
CA VAL A 443 -16.02 17.50 1.19
C VAL A 443 -17.44 17.81 0.68
N ILE A 444 -17.62 18.79 -0.20
CA ILE A 444 -18.92 19.06 -0.83
C ILE A 444 -19.43 17.83 -1.59
N VAL A 445 -18.58 17.19 -2.40
CA VAL A 445 -18.94 15.95 -3.10
C VAL A 445 -19.32 14.86 -2.10
N ALA A 446 -18.53 14.66 -1.04
CA ALA A 446 -18.80 13.66 -0.01
C ALA A 446 -20.18 13.89 0.66
N VAL A 447 -20.48 15.11 1.04
CA VAL A 447 -21.76 15.46 1.70
C VAL A 447 -22.94 15.27 0.75
N VAL A 448 -22.87 15.80 -0.48
CA VAL A 448 -23.96 15.69 -1.46
C VAL A 448 -24.19 14.23 -1.86
N SER A 449 -23.13 13.47 -2.15
CA SER A 449 -23.25 12.05 -2.46
C SER A 449 -23.83 11.28 -1.29
N SER A 450 -23.31 11.47 -0.06
CA SER A 450 -23.84 10.80 1.14
C SER A 450 -25.32 11.10 1.39
N ALA A 451 -25.74 12.37 1.26
CA ALA A 451 -27.15 12.75 1.43
C ALA A 451 -28.06 12.08 0.39
N THR A 452 -27.61 12.02 -0.88
CA THR A 452 -28.38 11.37 -1.95
C THR A 452 -28.49 9.87 -1.72
N LEU A 453 -27.36 9.19 -1.40
CA LEU A 453 -27.34 7.75 -1.15
C LEU A 453 -28.18 7.39 0.08
N TYR A 454 -28.11 8.18 1.15
CA TYR A 454 -28.97 8.03 2.32
C TYR A 454 -30.45 8.13 1.94
N GLY A 455 -30.83 9.10 1.09
CA GLY A 455 -32.21 9.22 0.58
C GLY A 455 -32.68 7.96 -0.16
N ILE A 456 -31.79 7.31 -0.93
CA ILE A 456 -32.10 6.02 -1.60
C ILE A 456 -32.34 4.91 -0.57
N THR A 457 -31.54 4.84 0.48
CA THR A 457 -31.69 3.80 1.52
C THR A 457 -32.99 3.94 2.31
N LEU A 458 -33.56 5.15 2.41
CA LEU A 458 -34.87 5.40 3.06
C LEU A 458 -36.06 4.93 2.19
N ILE A 459 -35.91 4.94 0.87
CA ILE A 459 -37.00 4.64 -0.08
C ILE A 459 -37.00 3.15 -0.48
N MET A 460 -35.86 2.51 -0.52
CA MET A 460 -35.71 1.15 -1.04
C MET A 460 -35.29 0.17 0.07
N ASN A 461 -35.92 -1.00 0.10
CA ASN A 461 -35.50 -2.09 0.97
C ASN A 461 -34.16 -2.69 0.55
N SER A 462 -33.42 -3.24 1.51
CA SER A 462 -32.13 -3.89 1.31
C SER A 462 -32.22 -5.03 0.27
N SER A 463 -31.47 -4.92 -0.82
CA SER A 463 -31.46 -5.88 -1.93
C SER A 463 -30.27 -5.66 -2.85
N ILE A 464 -29.98 -6.67 -3.70
CA ILE A 464 -28.96 -6.52 -4.75
C ILE A 464 -29.26 -5.34 -5.72
N TRP A 465 -30.53 -5.09 -5.98
CA TRP A 465 -30.96 -3.98 -6.85
C TRP A 465 -30.65 -2.62 -6.20
N ARG A 466 -30.93 -2.47 -4.89
CA ARG A 466 -30.57 -1.24 -4.17
C ARG A 466 -29.05 -1.04 -4.19
N PHE A 467 -28.25 -2.07 -3.91
CA PHE A 467 -26.79 -1.98 -3.98
C PHE A 467 -26.28 -1.54 -5.37
N LEU A 468 -26.85 -2.10 -6.45
CA LEU A 468 -26.50 -1.69 -7.81
C LEU A 468 -26.88 -0.24 -8.10
N ILE A 469 -28.08 0.19 -7.68
CA ILE A 469 -28.53 1.57 -7.85
C ILE A 469 -27.65 2.54 -7.06
N VAL A 470 -27.37 2.25 -5.78
CA VAL A 470 -26.46 3.03 -4.94
C VAL A 470 -25.08 3.15 -5.59
N GLY A 471 -24.53 2.06 -6.11
CA GLY A 471 -23.24 2.08 -6.81
C GLY A 471 -23.27 2.92 -8.10
N ILE A 472 -24.30 2.78 -8.93
CA ILE A 472 -24.45 3.55 -10.19
C ILE A 472 -24.65 5.05 -9.90
N VAL A 473 -25.49 5.38 -8.93
CA VAL A 473 -25.74 6.77 -8.53
C VAL A 473 -24.48 7.40 -7.95
N ASP A 474 -23.74 6.68 -7.10
CA ASP A 474 -22.48 7.18 -6.54
C ASP A 474 -21.43 7.42 -7.64
N VAL A 475 -21.24 6.49 -8.57
CA VAL A 475 -20.36 6.67 -9.74
C VAL A 475 -20.78 7.90 -10.55
N GLY A 476 -22.08 8.08 -10.78
CA GLY A 476 -22.62 9.24 -11.50
C GLY A 476 -22.33 10.55 -10.74
N LEU A 477 -22.65 10.62 -9.45
CA LEU A 477 -22.44 11.80 -8.62
C LEU A 477 -20.95 12.12 -8.46
N CYS A 478 -20.13 11.16 -8.07
CA CYS A 478 -18.69 11.37 -7.92
C CYS A 478 -18.02 11.81 -9.25
N SER A 479 -18.48 11.27 -10.38
CA SER A 479 -17.98 11.68 -11.69
C SER A 479 -18.45 13.08 -12.09
N LEU A 480 -19.75 13.39 -11.99
CA LEU A 480 -20.33 14.68 -12.35
C LEU A 480 -19.86 15.80 -11.42
N LEU A 481 -20.04 15.63 -10.11
CA LEU A 481 -19.62 16.64 -9.13
C LEU A 481 -18.09 16.75 -9.09
N GLY A 482 -17.38 15.63 -9.21
CA GLY A 482 -15.91 15.62 -9.35
C GLY A 482 -15.45 16.45 -10.54
N TYR A 483 -16.07 16.26 -11.70
CA TYR A 483 -15.77 17.04 -12.91
C TYR A 483 -16.09 18.53 -12.75
N TYR A 484 -17.26 18.90 -12.22
CA TYR A 484 -17.72 20.29 -12.17
C TYR A 484 -17.23 21.06 -10.94
N ILE A 485 -17.02 20.41 -9.79
CA ILE A 485 -16.69 21.07 -8.52
C ILE A 485 -15.22 20.88 -8.15
N VAL A 486 -14.67 19.65 -8.30
CA VAL A 486 -13.34 19.31 -7.81
C VAL A 486 -12.24 19.65 -8.82
N LEU A 487 -12.43 19.29 -10.11
CA LEU A 487 -11.42 19.53 -11.14
C LEU A 487 -11.43 21.00 -11.60
N ASN A 488 -10.24 21.61 -11.70
CA ASN A 488 -10.08 22.94 -12.27
C ASN A 488 -10.18 22.91 -13.82
N LYS A 489 -10.21 24.09 -14.47
CA LYS A 489 -10.38 24.19 -15.93
C LYS A 489 -9.32 23.41 -16.71
N GLU A 490 -8.06 23.48 -16.31
CA GLU A 490 -6.96 22.79 -16.99
C GLU A 490 -7.07 21.27 -16.80
N GLU A 491 -7.42 20.80 -15.59
CA GLU A 491 -7.62 19.39 -15.26
C GLU A 491 -8.80 18.80 -16.05
N ARG A 492 -9.90 19.54 -16.21
CA ARG A 492 -11.07 19.16 -17.03
C ARG A 492 -10.69 19.00 -18.50
N LEU A 493 -9.93 19.95 -19.07
CA LEU A 493 -9.48 19.85 -20.47
C LEU A 493 -8.59 18.62 -20.67
N LYS A 494 -7.69 18.33 -19.74
CA LYS A 494 -6.85 17.12 -19.77
C LYS A 494 -7.68 15.85 -19.68
N ALA A 495 -8.68 15.79 -18.78
CA ALA A 495 -9.58 14.65 -18.64
C ALA A 495 -10.40 14.40 -19.94
N LEU A 496 -10.94 15.46 -20.53
CA LEU A 496 -11.69 15.39 -21.81
C LEU A 496 -10.80 14.95 -22.97
N SER A 497 -9.58 15.48 -23.09
CA SER A 497 -8.64 15.08 -24.13
C SER A 497 -8.26 13.60 -24.02
N PHE A 498 -8.09 13.11 -22.80
CA PHE A 498 -7.81 11.71 -22.53
C PHE A 498 -9.00 10.81 -22.94
N ALA A 499 -10.22 11.17 -22.55
CA ALA A 499 -11.44 10.44 -22.92
C ALA A 499 -11.64 10.40 -24.45
N LYS A 500 -11.49 11.56 -25.13
CA LYS A 500 -11.57 11.63 -26.60
C LYS A 500 -10.53 10.75 -27.30
N ASN A 501 -9.30 10.72 -26.79
CA ASN A 501 -8.24 9.91 -27.35
C ASN A 501 -8.47 8.39 -27.15
N MET A 502 -9.09 7.98 -26.04
CA MET A 502 -9.49 6.59 -25.82
C MET A 502 -10.58 6.15 -26.81
N VAL A 503 -11.61 6.98 -27.01
CA VAL A 503 -12.71 6.70 -27.97
C VAL A 503 -12.16 6.65 -29.41
N ARG A 504 -11.28 7.59 -29.78
CA ARG A 504 -10.69 7.65 -31.13
C ARG A 504 -9.80 6.45 -31.47
N ARG A 505 -9.05 5.93 -30.46
CA ARG A 505 -8.27 4.69 -30.64
C ARG A 505 -9.13 3.45 -30.79
N ARG A 506 -10.29 3.41 -30.12
CA ARG A 506 -11.26 2.31 -30.27
C ARG A 506 -11.89 2.29 -31.68
N ASN A 507 -12.09 3.47 -32.27
CA ASN A 507 -12.66 3.60 -33.62
C ASN A 507 -11.62 3.38 -34.75
N ASN A 508 -10.32 3.64 -34.47
CA ASN A 508 -9.25 3.42 -35.45
C ASN A 508 -8.60 2.03 -35.35
N GLY A 509 -9.01 1.19 -34.40
CA GLY A 509 -8.58 -0.20 -34.21
C GLY A 509 -9.64 -1.22 -34.69
N LYS A 510 -10.64 -0.76 -35.44
CA LYS A 510 -11.52 -1.55 -36.29
C LYS A 510 -11.14 -1.23 -37.73
#